data_84e28f338c6d7ba0e4700c8510aba3ff
#
_entry.id   84e28f338c6d7ba0e4700c8510aba3ff
#
_cell.length_a   1.000
_cell.length_b   1.000
_cell.length_c   1.000
_cell.angle_alpha   90.00
_cell.angle_beta   90.00
_cell.angle_gamma   90.00
#
_symmetry.space_group_name_H-M   'P 1'
#
loop_
_entity.id
_entity.type
_entity.pdbx_description
1 polymer ?
#
loop_
_entity_poly.entity_id
_entity_poly.type
_entity_poly.pdbx_seq_one_letter_code
_entity_poly.pdbx_strand_id
1 'polypeptide(L)'
;MRLIIEHKSKIEVFVGLFQLLKNWSSHITMNFEKDRLYIQLMDKSHICLADIEIKDKWFSFFECSCNNEISIDATHFAILLNYGLKHDKIELKYEDKGDIDKLYINYLNNNEIVNEKKKEGKGSFDHFYEINLIDIDKETLGIPKVDYDVDFTICSKKIMEVFTELNTFGENLNIKCSENIIELNSHGDTTKLKINIPVDDLNEYAIAEDEEINISFSLTHLCKMCLSMKMSSAINISLSSQYPMLLKYNLGDESSVSFYIAPKVFDD
;
A
#
# COMPACT_ATOMS: atom_id res chain seq x y z
N MET A 1 -2.45 21.12 10.21
CA MET A 1 -2.12 19.70 10.35
C MET A 1 -0.62 19.53 10.53
N ARG A 2 -0.20 18.59 11.40
CA ARG A 2 1.19 18.21 11.61
C ARG A 2 1.30 16.73 11.93
N LEU A 3 2.20 16.00 11.26
CA LEU A 3 2.52 14.62 11.59
C LEU A 3 4.03 14.37 11.56
N ILE A 4 4.48 13.37 12.34
CA ILE A 4 5.89 13.04 12.47
C ILE A 4 6.07 11.52 12.45
N ILE A 5 7.07 11.04 11.73
CA ILE A 5 7.50 9.64 11.69
C ILE A 5 8.98 9.59 12.08
N GLU A 6 9.31 8.89 13.17
CA GLU A 6 10.68 8.78 13.71
C GLU A 6 11.26 7.37 13.62
N HIS A 7 10.41 6.34 13.55
CA HIS A 7 10.87 4.95 13.46
C HIS A 7 11.28 4.60 12.02
N LYS A 8 12.51 4.16 11.83
CA LYS A 8 13.05 3.85 10.50
C LYS A 8 12.20 2.85 9.72
N SER A 9 11.69 1.81 10.38
CA SER A 9 10.77 0.85 9.74
C SER A 9 9.49 1.51 9.26
N LYS A 10 8.89 2.41 10.04
CA LYS A 10 7.69 3.16 9.64
C LYS A 10 7.99 4.16 8.51
N ILE A 11 9.16 4.80 8.53
CA ILE A 11 9.63 5.65 7.41
C ILE A 11 9.73 4.83 6.12
N GLU A 12 10.35 3.63 6.17
CA GLU A 12 10.47 2.76 5.01
C GLU A 12 9.11 2.32 4.47
N VAL A 13 8.16 1.99 5.33
CA VAL A 13 6.77 1.64 4.97
C VAL A 13 6.08 2.83 4.31
N PHE A 14 6.12 4.00 4.93
CA PHE A 14 5.48 5.21 4.41
C PHE A 14 6.05 5.62 3.05
N VAL A 15 7.37 5.67 2.92
CA VAL A 15 8.03 5.97 1.64
C VAL A 15 7.69 4.92 0.58
N GLY A 16 7.75 3.63 0.94
CA GLY A 16 7.42 2.52 0.04
C GLY A 16 6.00 2.59 -0.49
N LEU A 17 5.04 2.98 0.36
CA LEU A 17 3.65 3.18 -0.03
C LEU A 17 3.53 4.24 -1.13
N PHE A 18 4.10 5.43 -0.95
CA PHE A 18 4.01 6.48 -1.97
C PHE A 18 4.85 6.17 -3.23
N GLN A 19 5.92 5.40 -3.12
CA GLN A 19 6.63 4.87 -4.29
C GLN A 19 5.77 3.90 -5.10
N LEU A 20 4.85 3.17 -4.48
CA LEU A 20 3.86 2.36 -5.16
C LEU A 20 2.78 3.23 -5.81
N LEU A 21 2.16 4.12 -5.05
CA LEU A 21 1.00 4.90 -5.47
C LEU A 21 1.29 5.83 -6.67
N LYS A 22 2.51 6.37 -6.80
CA LYS A 22 2.91 7.18 -7.96
C LYS A 22 2.80 6.44 -9.30
N ASN A 23 2.83 5.10 -9.28
CA ASN A 23 2.68 4.28 -10.50
C ASN A 23 1.20 4.09 -10.87
N TRP A 24 0.28 4.38 -9.96
CA TRP A 24 -1.15 4.21 -10.14
C TRP A 24 -1.81 5.49 -10.65
N SER A 25 -1.41 6.63 -10.10
CA SER A 25 -1.95 7.94 -10.51
C SER A 25 -0.87 8.99 -10.56
N SER A 26 -1.10 10.03 -11.36
CA SER A 26 -0.26 11.24 -11.40
C SER A 26 -0.45 12.14 -10.18
N HIS A 27 -1.59 12.00 -9.48
CA HIS A 27 -1.94 12.81 -8.33
C HIS A 27 -2.43 11.93 -7.19
N ILE A 28 -2.18 12.34 -5.95
CA ILE A 28 -2.66 11.68 -4.75
C ILE A 28 -3.37 12.70 -3.88
N THR A 29 -4.58 12.38 -3.45
CA THR A 29 -5.32 13.15 -2.46
C THR A 29 -5.24 12.47 -1.10
N MET A 30 -4.72 13.18 -0.13
CA MET A 30 -4.59 12.77 1.26
C MET A 30 -5.65 13.49 2.10
N ASN A 31 -6.50 12.74 2.78
CA ASN A 31 -7.47 13.28 3.73
C ASN A 31 -6.91 13.12 5.15
N PHE A 32 -6.55 14.22 5.75
CA PHE A 32 -6.15 14.27 7.15
C PHE A 32 -7.39 14.54 7.99
N GLU A 33 -7.81 13.55 8.74
CA GLU A 33 -8.91 13.62 9.68
C GLU A 33 -8.36 13.74 11.12
N LYS A 34 -9.24 13.83 12.09
CA LYS A 34 -8.84 14.05 13.49
C LYS A 34 -7.98 12.91 14.05
N ASP A 35 -8.24 11.68 13.61
CA ASP A 35 -7.68 10.43 14.15
C ASP A 35 -6.96 9.55 13.11
N ARG A 36 -6.85 10.05 11.85
CA ARG A 36 -6.24 9.26 10.77
C ARG A 36 -5.79 10.10 9.57
N LEU A 37 -4.88 9.52 8.80
CA LEU A 37 -4.65 9.82 7.40
C LEU A 37 -5.41 8.78 6.57
N TYR A 38 -6.26 9.24 5.66
CA TYR A 38 -7.01 8.40 4.74
C TYR A 38 -6.67 8.75 3.28
N ILE A 39 -6.43 7.73 2.46
CA ILE A 39 -6.16 7.86 1.03
C ILE A 39 -6.98 6.82 0.29
N GLN A 40 -7.75 7.25 -0.70
CA GLN A 40 -8.38 6.35 -1.64
C GLN A 40 -7.94 6.73 -3.05
N LEU A 41 -7.52 5.74 -3.83
CA LEU A 41 -6.95 5.95 -5.15
C LEU A 41 -7.30 4.81 -6.09
N MET A 42 -7.83 5.14 -7.25
CA MET A 42 -8.07 4.19 -8.33
C MET A 42 -6.92 4.24 -9.34
N ASP A 43 -6.53 3.10 -9.89
CA ASP A 43 -5.53 3.06 -10.94
C ASP A 43 -6.08 3.60 -12.28
N LYS A 44 -5.19 3.96 -13.20
CA LYS A 44 -5.57 4.56 -14.50
C LYS A 44 -6.45 3.67 -15.37
N SER A 45 -6.45 2.37 -15.17
CA SER A 45 -7.27 1.41 -15.91
C SER A 45 -8.62 1.14 -15.26
N HIS A 46 -8.87 1.70 -14.08
CA HIS A 46 -10.08 1.47 -13.27
C HIS A 46 -10.31 0.00 -12.89
N ILE A 47 -9.23 -0.78 -12.81
CA ILE A 47 -9.25 -2.20 -12.43
C ILE A 47 -8.93 -2.37 -10.94
N CYS A 48 -8.10 -1.48 -10.41
CA CYS A 48 -7.59 -1.56 -9.05
C CYS A 48 -7.94 -0.32 -8.23
N LEU A 49 -8.36 -0.54 -6.98
CA LEU A 49 -8.60 0.50 -5.98
C LEU A 49 -7.67 0.27 -4.80
N ALA A 50 -6.98 1.31 -4.37
CA ALA A 50 -6.27 1.36 -3.10
C ALA A 50 -7.12 2.10 -2.08
N ASP A 51 -7.23 1.53 -0.88
CA ASP A 51 -7.92 2.10 0.28
C ASP A 51 -6.98 2.00 1.48
N ILE A 52 -6.52 3.15 1.96
CA ILE A 52 -5.41 3.26 2.89
C ILE A 52 -5.89 4.04 4.10
N GLU A 53 -5.77 3.42 5.27
CA GLU A 53 -6.10 4.04 6.54
C GLU A 53 -4.91 3.93 7.49
N ILE A 54 -4.32 5.08 7.86
CA ILE A 54 -3.22 5.15 8.81
C ILE A 54 -3.69 5.95 10.02
N LYS A 55 -3.87 5.26 11.15
CA LYS A 55 -4.35 5.85 12.40
C LYS A 55 -3.32 6.79 13.02
N ASP A 56 -3.79 7.75 13.81
CA ASP A 56 -2.97 8.70 14.57
C ASP A 56 -1.88 8.01 15.39
N LYS A 57 -2.21 6.89 16.05
CA LYS A 57 -1.31 6.07 16.88
C LYS A 57 -0.13 5.46 16.11
N TRP A 58 -0.28 5.32 14.80
CA TRP A 58 0.80 4.80 13.95
C TRP A 58 1.95 5.78 13.82
N PHE A 59 1.67 7.08 13.87
CA PHE A 59 2.66 8.15 13.80
C PHE A 59 3.35 8.36 15.16
N SER A 60 4.55 8.91 15.17
CA SER A 60 5.22 9.34 16.40
C SER A 60 4.55 10.58 17.00
N PHE A 61 3.96 11.40 16.14
CA PHE A 61 3.11 12.54 16.47
C PHE A 61 2.10 12.77 15.37
N PHE A 62 0.86 13.04 15.73
CA PHE A 62 -0.21 13.37 14.80
C PHE A 62 -1.14 14.43 15.44
N GLU A 63 -1.31 15.53 14.74
CA GLU A 63 -2.21 16.60 15.15
C GLU A 63 -2.97 17.13 13.93
N CYS A 64 -4.29 17.01 13.96
CA CYS A 64 -5.19 17.55 12.96
C CYS A 64 -6.41 18.15 13.64
N SER A 65 -6.50 19.47 13.67
CA SER A 65 -7.59 20.20 14.34
C SER A 65 -8.87 20.26 13.52
N CYS A 66 -8.76 20.17 12.20
CA CYS A 66 -9.87 20.16 11.25
C CYS A 66 -9.53 19.21 10.09
N ASN A 67 -10.55 18.71 9.41
CA ASN A 67 -10.33 17.90 8.23
C ASN A 67 -9.62 18.73 7.15
N ASN A 68 -8.50 18.22 6.65
CA ASN A 68 -7.74 18.85 5.57
C ASN A 68 -7.64 17.85 4.42
N GLU A 69 -8.06 18.29 3.24
CA GLU A 69 -7.85 17.56 2.01
C GLU A 69 -6.67 18.19 1.26
N ILE A 70 -5.67 17.39 0.97
CA ILE A 70 -4.41 17.82 0.36
C ILE A 70 -4.15 16.96 -0.87
N SER A 71 -4.20 17.59 -2.05
CA SER A 71 -3.87 16.93 -3.33
C SER A 71 -2.51 17.41 -3.84
N ILE A 72 -1.68 16.47 -4.28
CA ILE A 72 -0.30 16.71 -4.70
C ILE A 72 0.09 15.88 -5.92
N ASP A 73 1.14 16.31 -6.63
CA ASP A 73 1.79 15.49 -7.65
C ASP A 73 2.44 14.26 -7.01
N ALA A 74 2.00 13.08 -7.42
CA ALA A 74 2.42 11.80 -6.85
C ALA A 74 3.91 11.52 -7.08
N THR A 75 4.43 11.88 -8.26
CA THR A 75 5.82 11.62 -8.65
C THR A 75 6.77 12.48 -7.85
N HIS A 76 6.51 13.80 -7.78
CA HIS A 76 7.35 14.72 -7.02
C HIS A 76 7.32 14.41 -5.53
N PHE A 77 6.14 14.11 -4.97
CA PHE A 77 6.03 13.75 -3.56
C PHE A 77 6.80 12.46 -3.23
N ALA A 78 6.67 11.42 -4.06
CA ALA A 78 7.41 10.18 -3.87
C ALA A 78 8.95 10.39 -3.99
N ILE A 79 9.42 11.26 -4.89
CA ILE A 79 10.84 11.62 -4.99
C ILE A 79 11.30 12.31 -3.71
N LEU A 80 10.55 13.29 -3.23
CA LEU A 80 10.89 13.98 -1.98
C LEU A 80 10.93 12.99 -0.81
N LEU A 81 9.89 12.19 -0.62
CA LEU A 81 9.85 11.20 0.46
C LEU A 81 11.03 10.23 0.44
N ASN A 82 11.53 9.86 -0.74
CA ASN A 82 12.68 8.95 -0.86
C ASN A 82 13.97 9.53 -0.25
N TYR A 83 14.15 10.84 -0.25
CA TYR A 83 15.26 11.47 0.46
C TYR A 83 15.15 11.31 1.97
N GLY A 84 13.93 11.21 2.50
CA GLY A 84 13.65 11.00 3.92
C GLY A 84 14.22 9.68 4.47
N LEU A 85 14.48 8.67 3.63
CA LEU A 85 15.10 7.39 4.04
C LEU A 85 16.50 7.53 4.65
N LYS A 86 17.16 8.66 4.43
CA LYS A 86 18.52 8.95 4.94
C LYS A 86 18.50 9.71 6.27
N HIS A 87 17.32 10.09 6.75
CA HIS A 87 17.12 10.91 7.93
C HIS A 87 16.43 10.12 9.04
N ASP A 88 16.55 10.60 10.27
CA ASP A 88 15.97 9.95 11.44
C ASP A 88 14.49 10.27 11.60
N LYS A 89 14.02 11.38 11.00
CA LYS A 89 12.70 11.92 11.20
C LYS A 89 12.16 12.58 9.94
N ILE A 90 10.93 12.24 9.59
CA ILE A 90 10.11 12.92 8.58
C ILE A 90 8.99 13.66 9.28
N GLU A 91 8.84 14.93 9.00
CA GLU A 91 7.71 15.75 9.43
C GLU A 91 6.95 16.26 8.20
N LEU A 92 5.63 16.09 8.20
CA LEU A 92 4.74 16.76 7.26
C LEU A 92 3.93 17.81 8.01
N LYS A 93 3.87 19.02 7.45
CA LYS A 93 3.15 20.14 8.04
C LYS A 93 2.34 20.87 6.97
N TYR A 94 1.09 21.18 7.29
CA TYR A 94 0.23 22.03 6.50
C TYR A 94 -0.40 23.10 7.41
N GLU A 95 -0.33 24.34 6.98
CA GLU A 95 -0.95 25.49 7.64
C GLU A 95 -1.88 26.18 6.63
N ASP A 96 -3.17 26.20 6.96
CA ASP A 96 -4.14 27.00 6.22
C ASP A 96 -3.95 28.48 6.59
N LYS A 97 -3.22 29.22 5.76
CA LYS A 97 -2.95 30.66 5.93
C LYS A 97 -3.47 31.46 4.74
N GLY A 98 -4.61 31.09 4.20
CA GLY A 98 -5.24 31.79 3.07
C GLY A 98 -4.56 31.45 1.73
N ASP A 99 -3.84 32.35 1.10
CA ASP A 99 -3.31 32.17 -0.26
C ASP A 99 -2.11 31.19 -0.39
N ILE A 100 -1.73 30.47 0.68
CA ILE A 100 -0.54 29.59 0.66
C ILE A 100 -0.97 28.12 0.64
N ASP A 101 -1.16 27.59 -0.56
CA ASP A 101 -1.47 26.19 -0.78
C ASP A 101 -0.19 25.34 -0.91
N LYS A 102 0.49 25.10 0.23
CA LYS A 102 1.74 24.33 0.27
C LYS A 102 1.75 23.30 1.38
N LEU A 103 2.27 22.11 1.06
CA LEU A 103 2.66 21.11 2.05
C LEU A 103 4.16 21.25 2.33
N TYR A 104 4.54 21.35 3.60
CA TYR A 104 5.93 21.39 4.05
C TYR A 104 6.38 19.97 4.43
N ILE A 105 7.58 19.59 3.97
CA ILE A 105 8.21 18.31 4.25
C ILE A 105 9.57 18.61 4.87
N ASN A 106 9.75 18.25 6.13
CA ASN A 106 10.97 18.50 6.87
C ASN A 106 11.66 17.18 7.22
N TYR A 107 12.94 17.06 6.93
CA TYR A 107 13.79 15.95 7.37
C TYR A 107 14.73 16.45 8.44
N LEU A 108 14.59 15.88 9.63
CA LEU A 108 15.31 16.30 10.81
C LEU A 108 16.21 15.15 11.27
N ASN A 109 17.33 15.51 11.86
CA ASN A 109 18.28 14.56 12.44
C ASN A 109 18.33 14.77 13.95
N ASN A 110 18.40 13.66 14.71
CA ASN A 110 18.50 13.70 16.15
C ASN A 110 19.89 14.21 16.54
N ASN A 111 20.00 15.52 16.81
CA ASN A 111 21.24 16.17 17.25
C ASN A 111 21.56 15.94 18.75
N GLU A 112 20.75 15.15 19.49
CA GLU A 112 20.83 15.06 20.96
C GLU A 112 21.90 14.11 21.51
N ILE A 113 22.70 13.43 20.66
CA ILE A 113 23.84 12.65 21.15
C ILE A 113 25.13 13.27 20.63
N VAL A 114 25.55 14.37 21.24
CA VAL A 114 26.93 14.84 21.17
C VAL A 114 27.82 13.90 22.01
N ASN A 115 28.06 12.71 21.51
CA ASN A 115 29.16 11.90 21.97
C ASN A 115 30.41 12.34 21.21
N GLU A 116 31.48 12.70 21.95
CA GLU A 116 32.75 13.28 21.58
C GLU A 116 33.59 12.51 20.51
N LYS A 117 32.96 11.67 19.70
CA LYS A 117 33.60 10.90 18.62
C LYS A 117 33.01 11.12 17.24
N LYS A 118 32.35 12.24 16.95
CA LYS A 118 32.05 12.59 15.57
C LYS A 118 33.35 12.97 14.86
N LYS A 119 33.88 12.04 14.06
CA LYS A 119 34.95 12.32 13.10
C LYS A 119 34.51 13.51 12.24
N GLU A 120 35.36 14.50 12.07
CA GLU A 120 35.24 15.63 11.18
C GLU A 120 34.65 15.18 9.84
N GLY A 121 33.57 15.82 9.41
CA GLY A 121 32.96 15.64 8.07
C GLY A 121 31.69 14.80 7.96
N LYS A 122 31.08 14.32 9.04
CA LYS A 122 29.80 13.57 9.00
C LYS A 122 28.70 14.26 9.80
N GLY A 123 28.36 15.48 9.45
CA GLY A 123 27.11 16.13 9.87
C GLY A 123 26.01 15.77 8.89
N SER A 124 24.88 15.19 9.37
CA SER A 124 23.65 15.16 8.60
C SER A 124 22.99 16.54 8.73
N PHE A 125 22.61 17.11 7.60
CA PHE A 125 21.91 18.42 7.57
C PHE A 125 20.41 18.20 7.61
N ASP A 126 19.67 19.12 8.23
CA ASP A 126 18.23 19.15 8.14
C ASP A 126 17.82 19.69 6.77
N HIS A 127 16.76 19.11 6.19
CA HIS A 127 16.26 19.51 4.88
C HIS A 127 14.81 19.97 5.01
N PHE A 128 14.48 21.05 4.31
CA PHE A 128 13.16 21.67 4.32
C PHE A 128 12.68 21.81 2.88
N TYR A 129 11.55 21.18 2.58
CA TYR A 129 10.94 21.21 1.25
C TYR A 129 9.53 21.78 1.32
N GLU A 130 9.14 22.45 0.24
CA GLU A 130 7.78 22.91 0.02
C GLU A 130 7.28 22.29 -1.28
N ILE A 131 6.07 21.73 -1.27
CA ILE A 131 5.39 21.24 -2.46
C ILE A 131 4.07 22.00 -2.61
N ASN A 132 3.81 22.53 -3.81
CA ASN A 132 2.55 23.21 -4.10
C ASN A 132 1.42 22.16 -4.15
N LEU A 133 0.27 22.54 -3.62
CA LEU A 133 -0.94 21.75 -3.71
C LEU A 133 -1.56 21.90 -5.10
N ILE A 134 -2.40 20.94 -5.44
CA ILE A 134 -3.12 20.87 -6.71
C ILE A 134 -4.61 20.83 -6.37
N ASP A 135 -5.41 21.61 -7.07
CA ASP A 135 -6.87 21.53 -6.96
C ASP A 135 -7.40 20.45 -7.90
N ILE A 136 -8.05 19.43 -7.35
CA ILE A 136 -8.55 18.26 -8.09
C ILE A 136 -9.93 17.91 -7.58
N ASP A 137 -10.88 17.81 -8.50
CA ASP A 137 -12.19 17.22 -8.21
C ASP A 137 -12.01 15.73 -7.88
N LYS A 138 -12.49 15.31 -6.72
CA LYS A 138 -12.35 13.96 -6.22
C LYS A 138 -13.71 13.28 -6.12
N GLU A 139 -13.78 12.08 -6.65
CA GLU A 139 -14.84 11.13 -6.35
C GLU A 139 -14.38 10.14 -5.28
N THR A 140 -15.12 10.03 -4.18
CA THR A 140 -14.88 9.00 -3.17
C THR A 140 -15.85 7.85 -3.41
N LEU A 141 -15.31 6.65 -3.59
CA LEU A 141 -16.09 5.45 -3.79
C LEU A 141 -16.47 4.84 -2.43
N GLY A 142 -17.75 4.52 -2.26
CA GLY A 142 -18.20 3.74 -1.12
C GLY A 142 -17.74 2.29 -1.26
N ILE A 143 -16.95 1.79 -0.31
CA ILE A 143 -16.55 0.39 -0.26
C ILE A 143 -17.56 -0.35 0.61
N PRO A 144 -18.36 -1.26 0.04
CA PRO A 144 -19.32 -2.04 0.81
C PRO A 144 -18.59 -3.02 1.73
N LYS A 145 -19.16 -3.25 2.90
CA LYS A 145 -18.75 -4.40 3.74
C LYS A 145 -19.39 -5.65 3.15
N VAL A 146 -18.57 -6.60 2.77
CA VAL A 146 -18.99 -7.84 2.14
C VAL A 146 -18.38 -9.02 2.89
N ASP A 147 -19.07 -10.14 2.89
CA ASP A 147 -18.53 -11.40 3.33
C ASP A 147 -17.85 -12.07 2.14
N TYR A 148 -16.59 -12.47 2.32
CA TYR A 148 -15.82 -13.17 1.30
C TYR A 148 -16.00 -14.68 1.44
N ASP A 149 -15.95 -15.38 0.31
CA ASP A 149 -16.13 -16.83 0.27
C ASP A 149 -14.88 -17.58 0.73
N VAL A 150 -13.70 -16.98 0.53
CA VAL A 150 -12.39 -17.49 0.98
C VAL A 150 -11.56 -16.39 1.59
N ASP A 151 -10.94 -16.65 2.72
CA ASP A 151 -9.96 -15.81 3.37
C ASP A 151 -8.71 -16.61 3.72
N PHE A 152 -7.53 -16.09 3.39
CA PHE A 152 -6.27 -16.67 3.83
C PHE A 152 -5.16 -15.66 4.07
N THR A 153 -4.25 -16.03 4.97
CA THR A 153 -3.10 -15.21 5.32
C THR A 153 -1.80 -15.94 4.96
N ILE A 154 -0.96 -15.28 4.17
CA ILE A 154 0.29 -15.84 3.66
C ILE A 154 1.46 -14.86 3.82
N CYS A 155 2.70 -15.36 3.86
CA CYS A 155 3.90 -14.55 3.85
C CYS A 155 3.96 -13.67 2.59
N SER A 156 4.04 -12.34 2.79
CA SER A 156 4.04 -11.34 1.71
C SER A 156 5.16 -11.57 0.69
N LYS A 157 6.35 -11.96 1.16
CA LYS A 157 7.49 -12.25 0.30
C LYS A 157 7.25 -13.48 -0.58
N LYS A 158 6.73 -14.57 0.00
CA LYS A 158 6.47 -15.82 -0.74
C LYS A 158 5.43 -15.61 -1.84
N ILE A 159 4.30 -14.98 -1.52
CA ILE A 159 3.25 -14.80 -2.53
C ILE A 159 3.68 -13.86 -3.66
N MET A 160 4.50 -12.86 -3.37
CA MET A 160 5.06 -12.01 -4.41
C MET A 160 6.03 -12.76 -5.33
N GLU A 161 6.91 -13.61 -4.77
CA GLU A 161 7.80 -14.46 -5.56
C GLU A 161 6.98 -15.36 -6.49
N VAL A 162 5.90 -15.97 -5.98
CA VAL A 162 4.96 -16.79 -6.75
C VAL A 162 4.27 -16.01 -7.85
N PHE A 163 3.71 -14.83 -7.56
CA PHE A 163 3.06 -14.01 -8.60
C PHE A 163 4.06 -13.54 -9.66
N THR A 164 5.28 -13.21 -9.27
CA THR A 164 6.34 -12.79 -10.21
C THR A 164 6.73 -13.95 -11.13
N GLU A 165 6.87 -15.16 -10.58
CA GLU A 165 7.17 -16.36 -11.36
C GLU A 165 6.05 -16.68 -12.35
N LEU A 166 4.79 -16.71 -11.89
CA LEU A 166 3.62 -16.93 -12.73
C LEU A 166 3.51 -15.88 -13.86
N ASN A 167 3.80 -14.61 -13.56
CA ASN A 167 3.74 -13.52 -14.54
C ASN A 167 4.81 -13.62 -15.65
N THR A 168 5.85 -14.44 -15.43
CA THR A 168 6.84 -14.73 -16.46
C THR A 168 6.28 -15.60 -17.59
N PHE A 169 5.29 -16.42 -17.28
CA PHE A 169 4.72 -17.39 -18.22
C PHE A 169 3.37 -16.98 -18.81
N GLY A 170 2.66 -16.06 -18.16
CA GLY A 170 1.37 -15.58 -18.65
C GLY A 170 0.89 -14.33 -17.90
N GLU A 171 -0.03 -13.60 -18.50
CA GLU A 171 -0.57 -12.35 -17.94
C GLU A 171 -1.72 -12.57 -16.95
N ASN A 172 -2.29 -13.77 -16.94
CA ASN A 172 -3.48 -14.10 -16.17
C ASN A 172 -3.14 -15.11 -15.09
N LEU A 173 -3.61 -14.84 -13.89
CA LEU A 173 -3.66 -15.78 -12.77
C LEU A 173 -5.05 -16.39 -12.71
N ASN A 174 -5.14 -17.70 -12.75
CA ASN A 174 -6.33 -18.43 -12.35
C ASN A 174 -6.09 -19.00 -10.96
N ILE A 175 -6.94 -18.64 -9.99
CA ILE A 175 -6.90 -19.10 -8.61
C ILE A 175 -8.05 -20.08 -8.40
N LYS A 176 -7.73 -21.29 -7.98
CA LYS A 176 -8.70 -22.27 -7.53
C LYS A 176 -8.45 -22.58 -6.06
N CYS A 177 -9.45 -22.35 -5.20
CA CYS A 177 -9.40 -22.66 -3.78
C CYS A 177 -10.36 -23.81 -3.46
N SER A 178 -9.90 -24.73 -2.63
CA SER A 178 -10.69 -25.84 -2.06
C SER A 178 -10.27 -26.06 -0.61
N GLU A 179 -10.92 -26.92 0.11
CA GLU A 179 -10.66 -27.18 1.54
C GLU A 179 -9.19 -27.50 1.87
N ASN A 180 -8.45 -28.12 0.96
CA ASN A 180 -7.12 -28.66 1.24
C ASN A 180 -5.98 -27.94 0.50
N ILE A 181 -6.28 -27.19 -0.57
CA ILE A 181 -5.27 -26.67 -1.47
C ILE A 181 -5.72 -25.41 -2.18
N ILE A 182 -4.78 -24.48 -2.36
CA ILE A 182 -4.91 -23.37 -3.29
C ILE A 182 -4.06 -23.68 -4.52
N GLU A 183 -4.68 -23.72 -5.69
CA GLU A 183 -4.01 -23.88 -6.98
C GLU A 183 -3.89 -22.54 -7.67
N LEU A 184 -2.67 -22.14 -8.04
CA LEU A 184 -2.37 -20.95 -8.79
C LEU A 184 -1.86 -21.36 -10.17
N ASN A 185 -2.59 -20.97 -11.20
CA ASN A 185 -2.28 -21.36 -12.57
C ASN A 185 -2.05 -20.12 -13.44
N SER A 186 -1.02 -20.18 -14.29
CA SER A 186 -0.81 -19.21 -15.37
C SER A 186 -0.42 -19.97 -16.63
N HIS A 187 -0.86 -19.45 -17.77
CA HIS A 187 -0.48 -20.03 -19.06
C HIS A 187 -0.25 -18.92 -20.10
N GLY A 188 0.76 -19.11 -20.87
CA GLY A 188 1.06 -18.40 -22.11
C GLY A 188 0.95 -19.33 -23.32
N ASP A 189 1.43 -18.88 -24.45
CA ASP A 189 1.30 -19.61 -25.72
C ASP A 189 2.02 -20.96 -25.72
N THR A 190 3.17 -21.04 -25.06
CA THR A 190 4.03 -22.25 -25.09
C THR A 190 4.21 -22.93 -23.74
N THR A 191 3.86 -22.29 -22.64
CA THR A 191 4.18 -22.77 -21.30
C THR A 191 2.99 -22.59 -20.35
N LYS A 192 2.79 -23.60 -19.51
CA LYS A 192 1.85 -23.52 -18.38
C LYS A 192 2.60 -23.73 -17.10
N LEU A 193 2.30 -22.93 -16.08
CA LEU A 193 2.82 -23.09 -14.74
C LEU A 193 1.65 -23.28 -13.78
N LYS A 194 1.73 -24.32 -12.96
CA LYS A 194 0.81 -24.59 -11.86
C LYS A 194 1.60 -24.63 -10.56
N ILE A 195 1.17 -23.88 -9.58
CA ILE A 195 1.73 -23.89 -8.23
C ILE A 195 0.63 -24.28 -7.26
N ASN A 196 0.92 -25.26 -6.43
CA ASN A 196 0.02 -25.75 -5.40
C ASN A 196 0.50 -25.27 -4.04
N ILE A 197 -0.39 -24.64 -3.28
CA ILE A 197 -0.12 -24.18 -1.91
C ILE A 197 -1.01 -25.03 -0.99
N PRO A 198 -0.44 -25.96 -0.22
CA PRO A 198 -1.18 -26.69 0.81
C PRO A 198 -1.70 -25.70 1.87
N VAL A 199 -2.93 -25.89 2.34
CA VAL A 199 -3.51 -25.00 3.35
C VAL A 199 -2.75 -25.05 4.68
N ASP A 200 -2.09 -26.16 4.98
CA ASP A 200 -1.22 -26.33 6.15
C ASP A 200 0.01 -25.39 6.14
N ASP A 201 0.40 -24.87 4.97
CA ASP A 201 1.52 -23.93 4.81
C ASP A 201 1.08 -22.46 5.00
N LEU A 202 -0.22 -22.22 5.21
CA LEU A 202 -0.79 -20.89 5.45
C LEU A 202 -0.85 -20.57 6.94
N ASN A 203 -0.83 -19.29 7.28
CA ASN A 203 -1.00 -18.85 8.66
C ASN A 203 -2.48 -18.99 9.10
N GLU A 204 -3.38 -18.71 8.19
CA GLU A 204 -4.83 -18.78 8.37
C GLU A 204 -5.45 -19.16 7.03
N TYR A 205 -6.51 -19.98 7.06
CA TYR A 205 -7.32 -20.32 5.90
C TYR A 205 -8.76 -20.56 6.32
N ALA A 206 -9.68 -19.97 5.61
CA ALA A 206 -11.12 -20.16 5.79
C ALA A 206 -11.80 -20.26 4.43
N ILE A 207 -12.61 -21.30 4.26
CA ILE A 207 -13.52 -21.50 3.14
C ILE A 207 -14.76 -22.22 3.69
N ALA A 208 -15.92 -22.02 3.10
CA ALA A 208 -17.11 -22.77 3.47
C ALA A 208 -16.98 -24.25 3.07
N GLU A 209 -17.58 -25.14 3.86
CA GLU A 209 -17.54 -26.59 3.65
C GLU A 209 -18.13 -26.94 2.28
N ASP A 210 -17.48 -27.86 1.55
CA ASP A 210 -17.85 -28.29 0.18
C ASP A 210 -17.84 -27.17 -0.89
N GLU A 211 -17.29 -25.98 -0.59
CA GLU A 211 -17.17 -24.91 -1.58
C GLU A 211 -15.85 -24.96 -2.35
N GLU A 212 -15.92 -24.62 -3.62
CA GLU A 212 -14.77 -24.37 -4.48
C GLU A 212 -14.92 -23.01 -5.17
N ILE A 213 -13.84 -22.24 -5.19
CA ILE A 213 -13.76 -20.99 -5.95
C ILE A 213 -12.77 -21.15 -7.10
N ASN A 214 -13.14 -20.62 -8.26
CA ASN A 214 -12.29 -20.58 -9.44
C ASN A 214 -12.44 -19.24 -10.14
N ILE A 215 -11.46 -18.34 -9.96
CA ILE A 215 -11.52 -16.96 -10.41
C ILE A 215 -10.20 -16.57 -11.06
N SER A 216 -10.25 -15.66 -12.04
CA SER A 216 -9.05 -15.17 -12.73
C SER A 216 -8.81 -13.68 -12.49
N PHE A 217 -7.53 -13.31 -12.41
CA PHE A 217 -7.07 -11.93 -12.20
C PHE A 217 -5.87 -11.59 -13.08
N SER A 218 -5.57 -10.30 -13.21
CA SER A 218 -4.39 -9.84 -13.91
C SER A 218 -3.14 -9.94 -13.04
N LEU A 219 -2.16 -10.78 -13.44
CA LEU A 219 -0.87 -10.91 -12.77
C LEU A 219 -0.07 -9.61 -12.78
N THR A 220 -0.13 -8.85 -13.87
CA THR A 220 0.54 -7.56 -13.96
C THR A 220 0.09 -6.59 -12.86
N HIS A 221 -1.21 -6.56 -12.54
CA HIS A 221 -1.73 -5.71 -11.47
C HIS A 221 -1.39 -6.29 -10.08
N LEU A 222 -1.51 -7.60 -9.89
CA LEU A 222 -1.14 -8.27 -8.63
C LEU A 222 0.33 -8.05 -8.30
N CYS A 223 1.24 -8.21 -9.25
CA CYS A 223 2.66 -7.93 -9.04
C CYS A 223 2.91 -6.47 -8.62
N LYS A 224 2.21 -5.50 -9.23
CA LYS A 224 2.33 -4.09 -8.85
C LYS A 224 1.86 -3.83 -7.42
N MET A 225 0.77 -4.48 -6.98
CA MET A 225 0.26 -4.36 -5.60
C MET A 225 1.20 -4.96 -4.56
N CYS A 226 1.88 -6.06 -4.92
CA CYS A 226 2.81 -6.75 -4.03
C CYS A 226 4.22 -6.15 -3.99
N LEU A 227 4.55 -5.16 -4.85
CA LEU A 227 5.89 -4.51 -4.87
C LEU A 227 6.31 -3.90 -3.53
N SER A 228 5.37 -3.62 -2.65
CA SER A 228 5.61 -3.02 -1.32
C SER A 228 5.73 -4.05 -0.20
N MET A 229 6.48 -5.14 -0.40
CA MET A 229 6.72 -6.20 0.62
C MET A 229 7.19 -5.68 1.98
N LYS A 230 7.68 -4.45 2.06
CA LYS A 230 8.12 -3.83 3.31
C LYS A 230 6.98 -3.38 4.21
N MET A 231 5.72 -3.37 3.72
CA MET A 231 4.57 -2.92 4.51
C MET A 231 4.27 -3.87 5.67
N SER A 232 4.26 -5.18 5.40
CA SER A 232 3.98 -6.21 6.41
C SER A 232 4.61 -7.54 6.01
N SER A 233 4.98 -8.36 6.97
CA SER A 233 5.52 -9.72 6.75
C SER A 233 4.47 -10.68 6.22
N ALA A 234 3.20 -10.41 6.44
CA ALA A 234 2.07 -11.20 5.99
C ALA A 234 1.04 -10.33 5.24
N ILE A 235 0.33 -10.94 4.32
CA ILE A 235 -0.79 -10.36 3.59
C ILE A 235 -2.01 -11.26 3.77
N ASN A 236 -3.15 -10.65 4.04
CA ASN A 236 -4.44 -11.32 3.98
C ASN A 236 -5.03 -11.16 2.58
N ILE A 237 -5.52 -12.24 2.01
CA ILE A 237 -6.15 -12.30 0.69
C ILE A 237 -7.55 -12.86 0.85
N SER A 238 -8.54 -12.07 0.40
CA SER A 238 -9.94 -12.46 0.44
C SER A 238 -10.50 -12.54 -0.97
N LEU A 239 -11.20 -13.62 -1.26
CA LEU A 239 -11.74 -13.95 -2.57
C LEU A 239 -13.27 -14.13 -2.51
N SER A 240 -13.94 -13.67 -3.54
CA SER A 240 -15.36 -13.92 -3.75
C SER A 240 -15.66 -14.02 -5.24
N SER A 241 -16.65 -14.84 -5.58
CA SER A 241 -17.17 -14.96 -6.95
C SER A 241 -17.93 -13.69 -7.40
N GLN A 242 -18.36 -12.85 -6.46
CA GLN A 242 -19.21 -11.69 -6.72
C GLN A 242 -18.52 -10.33 -6.53
N TYR A 243 -17.39 -10.30 -5.82
CA TYR A 243 -16.70 -9.06 -5.42
C TYR A 243 -15.25 -9.05 -5.87
N PRO A 244 -14.63 -7.87 -5.98
CA PRO A 244 -13.20 -7.77 -6.21
C PRO A 244 -12.39 -8.52 -5.15
N MET A 245 -11.26 -9.14 -5.54
CA MET A 245 -10.29 -9.68 -4.60
C MET A 245 -9.77 -8.56 -3.71
N LEU A 246 -9.67 -8.81 -2.43
CA LEU A 246 -9.03 -7.92 -1.46
C LEU A 246 -7.64 -8.48 -1.09
N LEU A 247 -6.64 -7.60 -1.15
CA LEU A 247 -5.29 -7.82 -0.62
C LEU A 247 -5.06 -6.80 0.50
N LYS A 248 -4.95 -7.27 1.75
CA LYS A 248 -4.87 -6.39 2.91
C LYS A 248 -3.54 -6.58 3.65
N TYR A 249 -2.82 -5.48 3.82
CA TYR A 249 -1.63 -5.38 4.66
C TYR A 249 -1.98 -4.70 5.97
N ASN A 250 -1.65 -5.35 7.08
CA ASN A 250 -1.78 -4.75 8.41
C ASN A 250 -0.46 -4.05 8.75
N LEU A 251 -0.54 -2.75 9.05
CA LEU A 251 0.60 -1.91 9.39
C LEU A 251 0.84 -1.80 10.91
N GLY A 252 -0.02 -2.42 11.72
CA GLY A 252 -0.06 -2.21 13.16
C GLY A 252 -0.85 -0.97 13.57
N ASP A 253 -1.08 -0.80 14.86
CA ASP A 253 -1.79 0.35 15.44
C ASP A 253 -3.15 0.62 14.74
N GLU A 254 -3.91 -0.43 14.41
CA GLU A 254 -5.19 -0.36 13.68
C GLU A 254 -5.10 0.26 12.27
N SER A 255 -3.90 0.34 11.71
CA SER A 255 -3.63 0.90 10.39
C SER A 255 -3.54 -0.19 9.34
N SER A 256 -4.03 0.06 8.13
CA SER A 256 -4.01 -0.91 7.05
C SER A 256 -3.92 -0.27 5.67
N VAL A 257 -3.42 -1.07 4.73
CA VAL A 257 -3.45 -0.80 3.29
C VAL A 257 -4.21 -1.93 2.62
N SER A 258 -5.29 -1.60 1.97
CA SER A 258 -6.16 -2.52 1.25
C SER A 258 -6.11 -2.23 -0.24
N PHE A 259 -5.93 -3.27 -1.05
CA PHE A 259 -6.03 -3.19 -2.50
C PHE A 259 -7.17 -4.08 -2.96
N TYR A 260 -8.01 -3.54 -3.82
CA TYR A 260 -9.10 -4.26 -4.46
C TYR A 260 -8.77 -4.42 -5.94
N ILE A 261 -8.94 -5.62 -6.48
CA ILE A 261 -8.74 -5.90 -7.91
C ILE A 261 -9.98 -6.62 -8.47
N ALA A 262 -10.50 -6.07 -9.57
CA ALA A 262 -11.62 -6.69 -10.27
C ALA A 262 -11.20 -8.02 -10.91
N PRO A 263 -12.05 -9.06 -10.86
CA PRO A 263 -11.82 -10.30 -11.57
C PRO A 263 -11.83 -10.07 -13.09
N LYS A 264 -11.10 -10.92 -13.82
CA LYS A 264 -11.21 -10.98 -15.27
C LYS A 264 -12.45 -11.78 -15.66
N VAL A 265 -13.30 -11.17 -16.47
CA VAL A 265 -14.39 -11.87 -17.13
C VAL A 265 -13.87 -12.31 -18.51
N PHE A 266 -13.99 -13.58 -18.83
CA PHE A 266 -13.73 -14.09 -20.17
C PHE A 266 -15.10 -14.14 -20.87
N ASP A 267 -15.23 -13.45 -21.97
CA ASP A 267 -16.36 -13.62 -22.86
C ASP A 267 -16.24 -15.04 -23.48
N ASP A 268 -17.26 -15.87 -23.29
CA ASP A 268 -17.37 -17.23 -23.85
C ASP A 268 -17.49 -17.22 -25.38
#